data_c519de68118c9194bead62fee721f9ba
#
_entry.id   c519de68118c9194bead62fee721f9ba
#
_cell.length_a   1.000
_cell.length_b   1.000
_cell.length_c   1.000
_cell.angle_alpha   90.00
_cell.angle_beta   90.00
_cell.angle_gamma   90.00
#
_symmetry.space_group_name_H-M   'P 1'
#
loop_
_entity.id
_entity.type
_entity.pdbx_description
1 polymer ?
#
loop_
_entity_poly.entity_id
_entity_poly.type
_entity_poly.pdbx_seq_one_letter_code
_entity_poly.pdbx_strand_id
1 'polypeptide(L)'
;MIKKILLLLIIASLASCGSSRKVANSKIKKSSSYKYDPVPEATRITNYALGFQGTRYKYGGTTKKGMDCSGLIYTSFQEEGIQLPRVSRDMAKRGYKIHTNQVNVGDLLFFQTNKSRKVINHVGLVVEIVPGNVSFIHSTTSRGVIVSSLNEKYWNSAYVMARRVF
;
A
#
# COMPACT_ATOMS: atom_id res chain seq x y z
N MET A 1 -85.90 9.67 -12.97
CA MET A 1 -84.83 10.55 -12.39
C MET A 1 -83.77 9.75 -11.60
N ILE A 2 -84.12 8.75 -10.87
CA ILE A 2 -83.21 7.96 -10.00
C ILE A 2 -82.10 7.22 -10.79
N LYS A 3 -82.41 6.66 -11.96
CA LYS A 3 -81.44 5.94 -12.83
C LYS A 3 -80.32 6.87 -13.38
N LYS A 4 -80.59 8.14 -13.62
CA LYS A 4 -79.57 9.09 -14.09
C LYS A 4 -78.63 9.57 -12.97
N ILE A 5 -79.13 9.60 -11.74
CA ILE A 5 -78.32 9.94 -10.56
C ILE A 5 -77.36 8.79 -10.19
N LEU A 6 -77.82 7.56 -10.35
CA LEU A 6 -76.99 6.36 -10.09
C LEU A 6 -75.83 6.26 -11.08
N LEU A 7 -76.08 6.63 -12.37
CA LEU A 7 -75.03 6.60 -13.40
C LEU A 7 -73.96 7.68 -13.16
N LEU A 8 -74.35 8.84 -12.65
CA LEU A 8 -73.38 9.92 -12.30
C LEU A 8 -72.50 9.57 -11.08
N LEU A 9 -73.02 8.79 -10.12
CA LEU A 9 -72.27 8.37 -8.97
C LEU A 9 -71.22 7.29 -9.31
N ILE A 10 -71.48 6.44 -10.31
CA ILE A 10 -70.54 5.42 -10.77
C ILE A 10 -69.36 6.05 -11.55
N ILE A 11 -69.55 7.17 -12.26
CA ILE A 11 -68.49 7.83 -13.00
C ILE A 11 -67.54 8.64 -12.09
N ALA A 12 -68.01 9.06 -10.90
CA ALA A 12 -67.20 9.83 -9.96
C ALA A 12 -66.20 8.95 -9.16
N SER A 13 -66.32 7.64 -9.18
CA SER A 13 -65.47 6.71 -8.42
C SER A 13 -64.21 6.26 -9.16
N LEU A 14 -63.98 6.67 -10.42
CA LEU A 14 -62.82 6.30 -11.22
C LEU A 14 -61.71 7.34 -11.30
N ALA A 15 -61.82 8.45 -10.60
CA ALA A 15 -60.78 9.48 -10.51
C ALA A 15 -59.91 9.33 -9.25
N SER A 16 -59.50 8.08 -8.93
CA SER A 16 -58.45 7.86 -7.93
C SER A 16 -57.09 8.05 -8.63
N CYS A 17 -56.59 9.26 -8.60
CA CYS A 17 -55.21 9.57 -8.99
C CYS A 17 -54.24 8.80 -8.08
N GLY A 18 -53.71 7.70 -8.59
CA GLY A 18 -52.60 6.98 -7.98
C GLY A 18 -51.38 7.88 -7.94
N SER A 19 -51.12 8.46 -6.76
CA SER A 19 -49.86 9.12 -6.45
C SER A 19 -48.74 8.08 -6.46
N SER A 20 -48.13 7.89 -7.62
CA SER A 20 -46.86 7.13 -7.70
C SER A 20 -45.80 7.87 -6.91
N ARG A 21 -45.61 7.53 -5.63
CA ARG A 21 -44.40 7.87 -4.93
C ARG A 21 -43.25 7.26 -5.72
N LYS A 22 -42.52 8.10 -6.46
CA LYS A 22 -41.19 7.74 -6.97
C LYS A 22 -40.36 7.35 -5.75
N VAL A 23 -40.19 6.07 -5.54
CA VAL A 23 -39.15 5.56 -4.67
C VAL A 23 -37.86 6.08 -5.26
N ALA A 24 -37.28 7.08 -4.61
CA ALA A 24 -35.95 7.54 -4.92
C ALA A 24 -35.04 6.33 -4.78
N ASN A 25 -34.67 5.77 -5.93
CA ASN A 25 -33.63 4.75 -6.00
C ASN A 25 -32.36 5.43 -5.49
N SER A 26 -32.13 5.36 -4.19
CA SER A 26 -30.86 5.72 -3.60
C SER A 26 -29.86 4.79 -4.25
N LYS A 27 -29.17 5.27 -5.30
CA LYS A 27 -27.99 4.61 -5.82
C LYS A 27 -27.09 4.38 -4.60
N ILE A 28 -27.11 3.15 -4.11
CA ILE A 28 -26.05 2.64 -3.25
C ILE A 28 -24.77 2.97 -4.03
N LYS A 29 -24.08 4.01 -3.61
CA LYS A 29 -22.71 4.24 -4.07
C LYS A 29 -21.98 2.95 -3.74
N LYS A 30 -21.76 2.09 -4.75
CA LYS A 30 -20.79 1.01 -4.65
C LYS A 30 -19.57 1.67 -4.02
N SER A 31 -19.24 1.28 -2.82
CA SER A 31 -17.96 1.54 -2.22
C SER A 31 -16.95 1.22 -3.31
N SER A 32 -16.40 2.25 -3.91
CA SER A 32 -15.27 2.13 -4.80
C SER A 32 -14.22 1.44 -3.94
N SER A 33 -13.96 0.16 -4.20
CA SER A 33 -12.75 -0.46 -3.73
C SER A 33 -11.65 0.46 -4.22
N TYR A 34 -11.04 1.18 -3.30
CA TYR A 34 -9.95 2.10 -3.60
C TYR A 34 -8.82 1.21 -4.11
N LYS A 35 -8.82 0.96 -5.42
CA LYS A 35 -7.74 0.28 -6.09
C LYS A 35 -6.60 1.30 -6.07
N TYR A 36 -5.70 1.15 -5.09
CA TYR A 36 -4.47 1.92 -5.07
C TYR A 36 -3.69 1.54 -6.34
N ASP A 37 -3.67 2.46 -7.30
CA ASP A 37 -2.73 2.36 -8.40
C ASP A 37 -1.40 2.90 -7.87
N PRO A 38 -0.32 2.09 -7.91
CA PRO A 38 0.97 2.55 -7.45
C PRO A 38 1.35 3.82 -8.21
N VAL A 39 1.81 4.85 -7.48
CA VAL A 39 2.36 6.05 -8.11
C VAL A 39 3.41 5.58 -9.12
N PRO A 40 3.45 6.12 -10.36
CA PRO A 40 4.42 5.70 -11.37
C PRO A 40 5.86 5.62 -10.87
N GLU A 41 6.29 6.54 -10.01
CA GLU A 41 7.59 6.52 -9.34
C GLU A 41 7.79 5.29 -8.46
N ALA A 42 6.79 4.93 -7.64
CA ALA A 42 6.87 3.75 -6.79
C ALA A 42 7.12 2.48 -7.62
N THR A 43 6.42 2.35 -8.76
CA THR A 43 6.58 1.21 -9.67
C THR A 43 7.98 1.17 -10.28
N ARG A 44 8.53 2.31 -10.71
CA ARG A 44 9.88 2.37 -11.28
C ARG A 44 10.93 2.03 -10.22
N ILE A 45 10.84 2.62 -9.03
CA ILE A 45 11.76 2.34 -7.92
C ILE A 45 11.74 0.86 -7.53
N THR A 46 10.56 0.26 -7.40
CA THR A 46 10.43 -1.15 -6.99
C THR A 46 10.92 -2.10 -8.08
N ASN A 47 10.62 -1.84 -9.35
CA ASN A 47 11.14 -2.64 -10.47
C ASN A 47 12.66 -2.55 -10.56
N TYR A 48 13.24 -1.37 -10.36
CA TYR A 48 14.69 -1.21 -10.34
C TYR A 48 15.32 -1.98 -9.17
N ALA A 49 14.73 -1.90 -7.97
CA ALA A 49 15.17 -2.67 -6.81
C ALA A 49 15.10 -4.20 -7.05
N LEU A 50 14.01 -4.69 -7.65
CA LEU A 50 13.84 -6.10 -8.00
C LEU A 50 14.91 -6.60 -8.99
N GLY A 51 15.44 -5.73 -9.86
CA GLY A 51 16.55 -6.03 -10.75
C GLY A 51 17.88 -6.38 -10.06
N PHE A 52 17.97 -6.18 -8.73
CA PHE A 52 19.12 -6.58 -7.90
C PHE A 52 18.91 -7.90 -7.17
N GLN A 53 17.76 -8.55 -7.29
CA GLN A 53 17.49 -9.82 -6.61
C GLN A 53 18.60 -10.83 -6.93
N GLY A 54 19.07 -11.56 -5.90
CA GLY A 54 20.19 -12.49 -6.00
C GLY A 54 21.58 -11.83 -5.87
N THR A 55 21.69 -10.50 -5.85
CA THR A 55 22.97 -9.82 -5.58
C THR A 55 23.47 -10.16 -4.18
N ARG A 56 24.72 -10.58 -4.06
CA ARG A 56 25.33 -10.95 -2.77
C ARG A 56 25.40 -9.74 -1.82
N TYR A 57 25.41 -10.03 -0.53
CA TYR A 57 25.62 -8.99 0.47
C TYR A 57 27.06 -8.45 0.43
N LYS A 58 27.18 -7.13 0.57
CA LYS A 58 28.46 -6.46 0.83
C LYS A 58 28.20 -5.21 1.69
N TYR A 59 28.82 -5.15 2.86
CA TYR A 59 28.70 -3.97 3.72
C TYR A 59 29.18 -2.69 2.97
N GLY A 60 28.39 -1.63 3.01
CA GLY A 60 28.65 -0.41 2.27
C GLY A 60 28.41 -0.50 0.75
N GLY A 61 28.03 -1.66 0.22
CA GLY A 61 27.85 -1.88 -1.21
C GLY A 61 26.58 -1.26 -1.77
N THR A 62 26.64 -0.84 -3.07
CA THR A 62 25.57 -0.16 -3.80
C THR A 62 25.45 -0.66 -5.25
N THR A 63 26.09 -1.77 -5.61
CA THR A 63 26.14 -2.26 -6.99
C THR A 63 25.86 -3.76 -7.08
N LYS A 64 25.65 -4.30 -8.30
CA LYS A 64 25.52 -5.75 -8.54
C LYS A 64 26.72 -6.58 -8.08
N LYS A 65 27.88 -5.95 -7.79
CA LYS A 65 29.03 -6.64 -7.18
C LYS A 65 28.83 -6.93 -5.69
N GLY A 66 27.83 -6.31 -5.06
CA GLY A 66 27.41 -6.51 -3.70
C GLY A 66 26.70 -5.29 -3.14
N MET A 67 25.66 -5.53 -2.31
CA MET A 67 24.83 -4.48 -1.70
C MET A 67 24.55 -4.78 -0.24
N ASP A 68 24.46 -3.73 0.59
CA ASP A 68 23.78 -3.82 1.89
C ASP A 68 22.32 -3.35 1.79
N CYS A 69 21.56 -3.47 2.88
CA CYS A 69 20.14 -3.16 2.90
C CYS A 69 19.84 -1.71 2.51
N SER A 70 20.54 -0.76 3.10
CA SER A 70 20.36 0.67 2.80
C SER A 70 21.00 1.07 1.46
N GLY A 71 22.01 0.35 0.99
CA GLY A 71 22.60 0.55 -0.35
C GLY A 71 21.64 0.20 -1.48
N LEU A 72 20.88 -0.88 -1.32
CA LEU A 72 19.81 -1.25 -2.24
C LEU A 72 18.77 -0.11 -2.33
N ILE A 73 18.28 0.35 -1.18
CA ILE A 73 17.27 1.43 -1.13
C ILE A 73 17.83 2.74 -1.68
N TYR A 74 19.03 3.14 -1.24
CA TYR A 74 19.70 4.34 -1.70
C TYR A 74 19.79 4.39 -3.23
N THR A 75 20.30 3.31 -3.83
CA THR A 75 20.49 3.22 -5.29
C THR A 75 19.14 3.23 -6.03
N SER A 76 18.13 2.54 -5.50
CA SER A 76 16.82 2.45 -6.15
C SER A 76 16.07 3.79 -6.17
N PHE A 77 16.17 4.57 -5.10
CA PHE A 77 15.58 5.90 -5.05
C PHE A 77 16.38 6.94 -5.83
N GLN A 78 17.71 6.81 -5.84
CA GLN A 78 18.59 7.69 -6.60
C GLN A 78 18.33 7.60 -8.12
N GLU A 79 17.95 6.43 -8.64
CA GLU A 79 17.58 6.25 -10.05
C GLU A 79 16.42 7.16 -10.47
N GLU A 80 15.49 7.45 -9.55
CA GLU A 80 14.38 8.38 -9.76
C GLU A 80 14.66 9.81 -9.25
N GLY A 81 15.93 10.13 -8.98
CA GLY A 81 16.34 11.46 -8.51
C GLY A 81 16.01 11.76 -7.05
N ILE A 82 15.49 10.79 -6.30
CA ILE A 82 15.15 10.96 -4.88
C ILE A 82 16.37 10.67 -4.01
N GLN A 83 16.90 11.69 -3.36
CA GLN A 83 18.06 11.55 -2.50
C GLN A 83 17.70 11.12 -1.08
N LEU A 84 18.15 9.95 -0.69
CA LEU A 84 18.03 9.41 0.67
C LEU A 84 19.39 9.41 1.38
N PRO A 85 19.42 9.50 2.72
CA PRO A 85 20.63 9.23 3.49
C PRO A 85 21.15 7.81 3.22
N ARG A 86 22.49 7.61 3.33
CA ARG A 86 23.11 6.30 3.02
C ARG A 86 22.79 5.20 4.05
N VAL A 87 22.46 5.54 5.29
CA VAL A 87 22.26 4.57 6.37
C VAL A 87 20.80 4.48 6.80
N SER A 88 20.34 3.26 7.11
CA SER A 88 18.93 2.96 7.41
C SER A 88 18.34 3.79 8.55
N ARG A 89 19.07 4.05 9.64
CA ARG A 89 18.59 4.86 10.77
C ARG A 89 18.32 6.32 10.39
N ASP A 90 19.04 6.86 9.41
CA ASP A 90 18.83 8.22 8.93
C ASP A 90 17.77 8.28 7.84
N MET A 91 17.63 7.22 7.02
CA MET A 91 16.47 7.03 6.14
C MET A 91 15.17 7.01 6.94
N ALA A 92 15.17 6.40 8.13
CA ALA A 92 14.00 6.34 9.02
C ALA A 92 13.51 7.71 9.54
N LYS A 93 14.26 8.79 9.29
CA LYS A 93 13.88 10.17 9.61
C LYS A 93 13.28 10.90 8.40
N ARG A 94 13.32 10.32 7.20
CA ARG A 94 12.84 10.94 5.96
C ARG A 94 11.37 10.62 5.72
N GLY A 95 10.69 11.52 4.98
CA GLY A 95 9.28 11.38 4.68
C GLY A 95 8.39 11.43 5.94
N TYR A 96 7.21 10.81 5.87
CA TYR A 96 6.26 10.74 6.98
C TYR A 96 5.99 9.30 7.41
N LYS A 97 5.71 9.11 8.70
CA LYS A 97 5.38 7.82 9.28
C LYS A 97 3.97 7.41 8.84
N ILE A 98 3.80 6.15 8.48
CA ILE A 98 2.50 5.56 8.14
C ILE A 98 2.21 4.36 9.03
N HIS A 99 0.92 4.08 9.24
CA HIS A 99 0.49 2.88 9.94
C HIS A 99 0.68 1.65 9.03
N THR A 100 0.93 0.49 9.64
CA THR A 100 1.19 -0.75 8.88
C THR A 100 0.03 -1.16 7.96
N ASN A 101 -1.21 -0.85 8.33
CA ASN A 101 -2.39 -1.09 7.51
C ASN A 101 -2.60 -0.07 6.36
N GLN A 102 -1.76 0.94 6.27
CA GLN A 102 -1.76 1.98 5.23
C GLN A 102 -0.53 1.89 4.32
N VAL A 103 0.29 0.86 4.53
CA VAL A 103 1.49 0.63 3.72
C VAL A 103 1.10 0.32 2.28
N ASN A 104 1.85 0.91 1.35
CA ASN A 104 1.71 0.73 -0.09
C ASN A 104 3.03 0.30 -0.74
N VAL A 105 2.96 -0.19 -1.97
CA VAL A 105 4.16 -0.45 -2.79
C VAL A 105 4.98 0.83 -2.90
N GLY A 106 6.31 0.74 -2.69
CA GLY A 106 7.22 1.87 -2.65
C GLY A 106 7.50 2.44 -1.25
N ASP A 107 6.75 2.02 -0.22
CA ASP A 107 7.02 2.42 1.16
C ASP A 107 8.23 1.69 1.75
N LEU A 108 8.90 2.33 2.69
CA LEU A 108 10.04 1.78 3.40
C LEU A 108 9.62 1.17 4.73
N LEU A 109 10.05 -0.07 4.97
CA LEU A 109 9.91 -0.78 6.24
C LEU A 109 11.23 -0.75 6.99
N PHE A 110 11.20 -0.39 8.26
CA PHE A 110 12.38 -0.29 9.11
C PHE A 110 12.35 -1.31 10.24
N PHE A 111 13.50 -1.92 10.49
CA PHE A 111 13.63 -3.03 11.42
C PHE A 111 14.78 -2.82 12.41
N GLN A 112 14.62 -3.44 13.57
CA GLN A 112 15.63 -3.57 14.61
C GLN A 112 15.98 -5.06 14.75
N THR A 113 16.96 -5.51 13.97
CA THR A 113 17.37 -6.93 13.93
C THR A 113 18.36 -7.29 15.02
N ASN A 114 18.98 -6.30 15.67
CA ASN A 114 19.87 -6.51 16.81
C ASN A 114 19.14 -6.19 18.12
N LYS A 115 18.78 -7.22 18.89
CA LYS A 115 18.04 -7.08 20.15
C LYS A 115 18.82 -6.35 21.25
N SER A 116 20.15 -6.37 21.19
CA SER A 116 21.03 -5.70 22.18
C SER A 116 21.14 -4.20 21.97
N ARG A 117 20.85 -3.72 20.78
CA ARG A 117 20.93 -2.29 20.41
C ARG A 117 19.55 -1.82 19.98
N LYS A 118 18.90 -1.00 20.79
CA LYS A 118 17.56 -0.43 20.49
C LYS A 118 17.64 0.65 19.39
N VAL A 119 18.20 0.32 18.22
CA VAL A 119 18.34 1.22 17.08
C VAL A 119 17.94 0.54 15.78
N ILE A 120 17.33 1.28 14.88
CA ILE A 120 17.04 0.81 13.52
C ILE A 120 18.38 0.53 12.82
N ASN A 121 18.52 -0.68 12.32
CA ASN A 121 19.74 -1.17 11.66
C ASN A 121 19.46 -1.90 10.33
N HIS A 122 18.19 -1.98 9.93
CA HIS A 122 17.82 -2.62 8.67
C HIS A 122 16.62 -1.90 8.02
N VAL A 123 16.54 -2.00 6.69
CA VAL A 123 15.48 -1.40 5.87
C VAL A 123 15.14 -2.31 4.70
N GLY A 124 13.86 -2.32 4.33
CA GLY A 124 13.35 -2.97 3.13
C GLY A 124 12.37 -2.07 2.40
N LEU A 125 12.15 -2.33 1.12
CA LEU A 125 11.24 -1.64 0.23
C LEU A 125 10.05 -2.53 -0.06
N VAL A 126 8.84 -2.06 0.16
CA VAL A 126 7.61 -2.81 -0.15
C VAL A 126 7.48 -2.94 -1.67
N VAL A 127 7.36 -4.16 -2.16
CA VAL A 127 7.26 -4.48 -3.59
C VAL A 127 5.92 -5.09 -3.98
N GLU A 128 5.18 -5.65 -3.00
CA GLU A 128 3.89 -6.28 -3.26
C GLU A 128 3.01 -6.23 -2.00
N ILE A 129 1.71 -6.05 -2.21
CA ILE A 129 0.71 -6.16 -1.17
C ILE A 129 -0.45 -7.01 -1.69
N VAL A 130 -0.74 -8.08 -0.98
CA VAL A 130 -1.92 -8.91 -1.17
C VAL A 130 -2.68 -9.00 0.15
N PRO A 131 -3.98 -9.37 0.16
CA PRO A 131 -4.74 -9.49 1.39
C PRO A 131 -4.00 -10.33 2.45
N GLY A 132 -3.72 -9.73 3.60
CA GLY A 132 -3.04 -10.37 4.72
C GLY A 132 -1.52 -10.49 4.57
N ASN A 133 -0.88 -9.98 3.51
CA ASN A 133 0.57 -10.06 3.35
C ASN A 133 1.19 -8.81 2.73
N VAL A 134 2.34 -8.40 3.26
CA VAL A 134 3.20 -7.35 2.73
C VAL A 134 4.55 -7.96 2.40
N SER A 135 4.92 -7.97 1.11
CA SER A 135 6.22 -8.45 0.62
C SER A 135 7.17 -7.27 0.42
N PHE A 136 8.41 -7.43 0.83
CA PHE A 136 9.42 -6.39 0.71
C PHE A 136 10.77 -6.95 0.25
N ILE A 137 11.48 -6.17 -0.58
CA ILE A 137 12.84 -6.48 -1.01
C ILE A 137 13.87 -5.84 -0.07
N HIS A 138 14.90 -6.59 0.26
CA HIS A 138 15.98 -6.13 1.14
C HIS A 138 17.25 -6.97 0.93
N SER A 139 18.39 -6.51 1.44
CA SER A 139 19.65 -7.28 1.38
C SER A 139 20.01 -7.83 2.76
N THR A 140 20.11 -9.16 2.86
CA THR A 140 20.51 -9.88 4.08
C THR A 140 21.96 -10.32 4.02
N THR A 141 22.64 -10.42 5.16
CA THR A 141 24.04 -10.84 5.24
C THR A 141 24.26 -12.28 4.73
N SER A 142 23.28 -13.16 4.89
CA SER A 142 23.41 -14.59 4.54
C SER A 142 22.92 -14.93 3.13
N ARG A 143 21.93 -14.22 2.59
CA ARG A 143 21.28 -14.56 1.32
C ARG A 143 21.38 -13.45 0.26
N GLY A 144 21.99 -12.30 0.62
CA GLY A 144 22.01 -11.13 -0.27
C GLY A 144 20.62 -10.52 -0.47
N VAL A 145 20.37 -10.01 -1.66
CA VAL A 145 19.11 -9.32 -2.01
C VAL A 145 18.02 -10.34 -2.31
N ILE A 146 16.99 -10.32 -1.48
CA ILE A 146 15.83 -11.23 -1.54
C ILE A 146 14.55 -10.48 -1.26
N VAL A 147 13.41 -11.09 -1.62
CA VAL A 147 12.08 -10.70 -1.17
C VAL A 147 11.68 -11.56 0.03
N SER A 148 11.14 -10.94 1.06
CA SER A 148 10.60 -11.58 2.27
C SER A 148 9.20 -11.08 2.57
N SER A 149 8.46 -11.82 3.38
CA SER A 149 7.15 -11.41 3.89
C SER A 149 7.26 -10.78 5.27
N LEU A 150 6.51 -9.72 5.53
CA LEU A 150 6.38 -9.14 6.87
C LEU A 150 5.71 -10.11 7.86
N ASN A 151 5.01 -11.15 7.36
CA ASN A 151 4.42 -12.21 8.17
C ASN A 151 5.45 -13.26 8.66
N GLU A 152 6.67 -13.29 8.10
CA GLU A 152 7.72 -14.14 8.63
C GLU A 152 8.02 -13.74 10.08
N LYS A 153 7.99 -14.70 11.00
CA LYS A 153 8.17 -14.47 12.45
C LYS A 153 9.35 -13.58 12.80
N TYR A 154 10.46 -13.76 12.09
CA TYR A 154 11.68 -12.96 12.29
C TYR A 154 11.45 -11.49 11.94
N TRP A 155 10.90 -11.21 10.75
CA TRP A 155 10.69 -9.85 10.26
C TRP A 155 9.57 -9.17 11.02
N ASN A 156 8.48 -9.87 11.32
CA ASN A 156 7.39 -9.35 12.12
C ASN A 156 7.86 -8.90 13.51
N SER A 157 8.68 -9.72 14.17
CA SER A 157 9.24 -9.41 15.50
C SER A 157 10.27 -8.29 15.50
N ALA A 158 10.96 -8.07 14.37
CA ALA A 158 11.99 -7.03 14.23
C ALA A 158 11.43 -5.70 13.71
N TYR A 159 10.20 -5.69 13.20
CA TYR A 159 9.56 -4.51 12.61
C TYR A 159 9.38 -3.38 13.63
N VAL A 160 9.68 -2.14 13.21
CA VAL A 160 9.58 -0.94 14.04
C VAL A 160 8.58 0.05 13.48
N MET A 161 8.69 0.39 12.19
CA MET A 161 7.83 1.38 11.54
C MET A 161 7.89 1.30 10.02
N ALA A 162 6.91 1.94 9.39
CA ALA A 162 6.94 2.23 7.96
C ALA A 162 6.98 3.74 7.69
N ARG A 163 7.57 4.12 6.56
CA ARG A 163 7.61 5.51 6.08
C ARG A 163 7.36 5.58 4.58
N ARG A 164 6.67 6.65 4.19
CA ARG A 164 6.51 7.08 2.79
C ARG A 164 7.40 8.29 2.53
N VAL A 165 8.10 8.29 1.40
CA VAL A 165 9.13 9.30 1.08
C VAL A 165 8.66 10.26 -0.02
N PHE A 166 7.68 9.83 -0.86
CA PHE A 166 7.13 10.61 -1.98
C PHE A 166 5.61 10.60 -1.98
#